data_38e54df408a8ca37a55989cb5c599884
#
_entry.id   38e54df408a8ca37a55989cb5c599884
#
_cell.length_a   1.000
_cell.length_b   1.000
_cell.length_c   1.000
_cell.angle_alpha   90.00
_cell.angle_beta   90.00
_cell.angle_gamma   90.00
#
_symmetry.space_group_name_H-M   'P 1'
#
loop_
_entity.id
_entity.type
_entity.pdbx_description
1 polymer ?
#
loop_
_entity_poly.entity_id
_entity_poly.type
_entity_poly.pdbx_seq_one_letter_code
_entity_poly.pdbx_strand_id
1 'polypeptide(L)'
;MRRLFFLLMLLGSPALHAESSFISRLLNHPVPGGVAVVQLGDGAKAPAVRYQDKPVLVVQEEGKRWIAIVGIPLKSQPGPHQVTTNDGRTLSFTVGNKHYREQHIKLKNTRQVNPLAEDMARINRELAEQTLAYQTFSPTQPSNLLFDKPVQ
;
A
#
# COMPACT_ATOMS: atom_id res chain seq x y z
N MET A 1 1.53 42.99 -52.86
CA MET A 1 1.32 41.59 -52.38
C MET A 1 2.23 41.35 -51.16
N ARG A 2 1.65 41.51 -49.96
CA ARG A 2 2.38 41.36 -48.67
C ARG A 2 2.06 39.93 -48.12
N ARG A 3 3.02 39.04 -48.16
CA ARG A 3 2.91 37.70 -47.59
C ARG A 3 3.14 37.80 -46.08
N LEU A 4 2.07 37.56 -45.31
CA LEU A 4 2.09 37.51 -43.85
C LEU A 4 2.51 36.08 -43.47
N PHE A 5 3.72 35.90 -42.91
CA PHE A 5 4.21 34.66 -42.35
C PHE A 5 3.68 34.53 -40.93
N PHE A 6 2.71 33.64 -40.73
CA PHE A 6 2.24 33.26 -39.37
C PHE A 6 3.22 32.21 -38.81
N LEU A 7 4.07 32.67 -37.88
CA LEU A 7 4.97 31.80 -37.13
C LEU A 7 4.15 31.14 -35.96
N LEU A 8 3.74 29.88 -36.15
CA LEU A 8 3.05 29.10 -35.14
C LEU A 8 4.09 28.63 -34.10
N MET A 9 4.20 29.36 -32.96
CA MET A 9 5.00 28.90 -31.82
C MET A 9 4.26 27.70 -31.14
N LEU A 10 4.74 26.49 -31.36
CA LEU A 10 4.38 25.33 -30.54
C LEU A 10 4.98 25.51 -29.15
N LEU A 11 4.17 25.94 -28.20
CA LEU A 11 4.48 25.92 -26.78
C LEU A 11 4.40 24.45 -26.33
N GLY A 12 5.53 23.72 -26.42
CA GLY A 12 5.70 22.44 -25.77
C GLY A 12 5.64 22.63 -24.25
N SER A 13 4.54 22.26 -23.62
CA SER A 13 4.44 22.18 -22.17
C SER A 13 5.48 21.17 -21.67
N PRO A 14 6.44 21.54 -20.81
CA PRO A 14 7.28 20.57 -20.16
C PRO A 14 6.38 19.70 -19.27
N ALA A 15 6.30 18.41 -19.56
CA ALA A 15 5.73 17.44 -18.64
C ALA A 15 6.62 17.44 -17.39
N LEU A 16 6.14 18.11 -16.32
CA LEU A 16 6.74 17.99 -15.00
C LEU A 16 6.63 16.52 -14.59
N HIS A 17 7.67 15.76 -14.84
CA HIS A 17 7.87 14.46 -14.19
C HIS A 17 8.17 14.78 -12.73
N ALA A 18 7.16 14.66 -11.87
CA ALA A 18 7.38 14.68 -10.44
C ALA A 18 8.30 13.50 -10.11
N GLU A 19 9.56 13.78 -9.76
CA GLU A 19 10.48 12.74 -9.29
C GLU A 19 9.82 12.06 -8.08
N SER A 20 9.61 10.75 -8.20
CA SER A 20 9.12 9.95 -7.09
C SER A 20 10.18 9.98 -5.99
N SER A 21 9.78 10.34 -4.77
CA SER A 21 10.69 10.44 -3.65
C SER A 21 11.30 9.08 -3.30
N PHE A 22 12.30 9.10 -2.42
CA PHE A 22 13.02 7.90 -1.97
C PHE A 22 12.06 6.85 -1.40
N ILE A 23 11.10 7.25 -0.54
CA ILE A 23 10.14 6.33 0.08
C ILE A 23 9.24 5.70 -0.98
N SER A 24 8.70 6.51 -1.88
CA SER A 24 7.86 6.01 -2.97
C SER A 24 8.60 5.01 -3.85
N ARG A 25 9.85 5.28 -4.20
CA ARG A 25 10.66 4.33 -4.99
C ARG A 25 10.98 3.04 -4.26
N LEU A 26 11.23 3.13 -2.95
CA LEU A 26 11.59 1.96 -2.14
C LEU A 26 10.41 1.03 -1.90
N LEU A 27 9.24 1.59 -1.57
CA LEU A 27 8.08 0.83 -1.10
C LEU A 27 7.05 0.52 -2.19
N ASN A 28 6.98 1.33 -3.26
CA ASN A 28 5.90 1.21 -4.24
C ASN A 28 6.08 -0.03 -5.13
N HIS A 29 5.50 -1.12 -4.68
CA HIS A 29 5.42 -2.38 -5.41
C HIS A 29 3.99 -2.92 -5.37
N PRO A 30 3.06 -2.32 -6.15
CA PRO A 30 1.64 -2.58 -6.07
C PRO A 30 1.25 -3.90 -6.75
N VAL A 31 1.43 -4.98 -6.03
CA VAL A 31 1.02 -6.34 -6.41
C VAL A 31 0.29 -7.01 -5.24
N PRO A 32 -0.48 -8.09 -5.43
CA PRO A 32 -1.04 -8.84 -4.32
C PRO A 32 0.05 -9.21 -3.29
N GLY A 33 -0.17 -8.91 -2.01
CA GLY A 33 0.85 -9.08 -0.96
C GLY A 33 1.93 -8.01 -0.91
N GLY A 34 1.88 -7.01 -1.79
CA GLY A 34 2.81 -5.88 -1.83
C GLY A 34 2.26 -4.62 -1.20
N VAL A 35 2.86 -3.49 -1.56
CA VAL A 35 2.53 -2.17 -1.05
C VAL A 35 2.32 -1.21 -2.21
N ALA A 36 1.28 -0.39 -2.16
CA ALA A 36 1.12 0.78 -3.02
C ALA A 36 1.41 2.06 -2.24
N VAL A 37 2.10 3.00 -2.87
CA VAL A 37 2.28 4.36 -2.35
C VAL A 37 1.43 5.31 -3.16
N VAL A 38 0.44 5.92 -2.52
CA VAL A 38 -0.52 6.82 -3.17
C VAL A 38 -0.25 8.24 -2.74
N GLN A 39 -0.03 9.13 -3.71
CA GLN A 39 0.21 10.55 -3.48
C GLN A 39 -1.09 11.24 -3.08
N LEU A 40 -1.08 11.95 -1.96
CA LEU A 40 -2.25 12.66 -1.42
C LEU A 40 -2.20 14.17 -1.67
N GLY A 41 -1.03 14.68 -2.07
CA GLY A 41 -0.77 16.11 -2.27
C GLY A 41 -0.24 16.81 -1.03
N ASP A 42 -0.12 18.13 -1.14
CA ASP A 42 0.40 18.97 -0.08
C ASP A 42 -0.72 19.36 0.91
N GLY A 43 -0.34 19.58 2.16
CA GLY A 43 -1.30 20.02 3.17
C GLY A 43 -0.65 20.24 4.54
N ALA A 44 -1.22 21.12 5.33
CA ALA A 44 -0.75 21.39 6.69
C ALA A 44 -1.05 20.24 7.67
N LYS A 45 -2.04 19.39 7.34
CA LYS A 45 -2.51 18.30 8.19
C LYS A 45 -2.63 17.02 7.37
N ALA A 46 -2.23 15.89 7.97
CA ALA A 46 -2.39 14.57 7.38
C ALA A 46 -3.88 14.27 7.12
N PRO A 47 -4.28 13.92 5.89
CA PRO A 47 -5.62 13.41 5.65
C PRO A 47 -5.76 12.01 6.24
N ALA A 48 -6.95 11.66 6.74
CA ALA A 48 -7.26 10.29 7.06
C ALA A 48 -7.63 9.54 5.78
N VAL A 49 -7.01 8.39 5.56
CA VAL A 49 -7.18 7.57 4.34
C VAL A 49 -7.68 6.19 4.70
N ARG A 50 -8.56 5.64 3.89
CA ARG A 50 -9.08 4.27 4.04
C ARG A 50 -8.91 3.49 2.74
N TYR A 51 -8.59 2.22 2.89
CA TYR A 51 -8.56 1.22 1.84
C TYR A 51 -9.39 0.01 2.27
N GLN A 52 -10.40 -0.37 1.50
CA GLN A 52 -11.33 -1.46 1.87
C GLN A 52 -11.83 -1.31 3.32
N ASP A 53 -12.30 -0.10 3.66
CA ASP A 53 -12.82 0.30 4.98
C ASP A 53 -11.84 0.22 6.15
N LYS A 54 -10.57 -0.07 5.89
CA LYS A 54 -9.51 -0.07 6.91
C LYS A 54 -8.69 1.22 6.86
N PRO A 55 -8.27 1.76 8.01
CA PRO A 55 -7.37 2.90 8.04
C PRO A 55 -6.01 2.55 7.40
N VAL A 56 -5.41 3.54 6.75
CA VAL A 56 -4.14 3.42 6.04
C VAL A 56 -3.12 4.33 6.69
N LEU A 57 -1.87 3.87 6.78
CA LEU A 57 -0.76 4.68 7.25
C LEU A 57 -0.53 5.85 6.30
N VAL A 58 -0.58 7.08 6.83
CA VAL A 58 -0.28 8.31 6.10
C VAL A 58 0.93 8.96 6.73
N VAL A 59 1.93 9.25 5.92
CA VAL A 59 3.19 9.88 6.36
C VAL A 59 3.51 11.08 5.49
N GLN A 60 4.32 11.98 6.03
CA GLN A 60 4.83 13.10 5.27
C GLN A 60 6.16 12.72 4.61
N GLU A 61 6.24 12.98 3.33
CA GLU A 61 7.43 12.80 2.53
C GLU A 61 8.17 14.14 2.38
N GLU A 62 9.34 14.13 1.81
CA GLU A 62 10.12 15.33 1.54
C GLU A 62 9.29 16.43 0.84
N GLY A 63 9.44 17.68 1.28
CA GLY A 63 8.74 18.82 0.69
C GLY A 63 7.29 19.02 1.13
N LYS A 64 6.87 18.46 2.27
CA LYS A 64 5.52 18.56 2.87
C LYS A 64 4.40 17.82 2.14
N ARG A 65 4.72 16.93 1.22
CA ARG A 65 3.73 16.09 0.54
C ARG A 65 3.30 14.92 1.44
N TRP A 66 2.01 14.66 1.47
CA TRP A 66 1.46 13.49 2.14
C TRP A 66 1.37 12.30 1.20
N ILE A 67 1.71 11.14 1.69
CA ILE A 67 1.57 9.86 0.99
C ILE A 67 0.82 8.86 1.87
N ALA A 68 0.00 8.02 1.24
CA ALA A 68 -0.61 6.85 1.87
C ALA A 68 0.19 5.59 1.52
N ILE A 69 0.54 4.81 2.53
CA ILE A 69 1.22 3.53 2.38
C ILE A 69 0.18 2.42 2.53
N VAL A 70 -0.23 1.85 1.41
CA VAL A 70 -1.36 0.92 1.30
C VAL A 70 -0.85 -0.50 1.21
N GLY A 71 -1.05 -1.29 2.27
CA GLY A 71 -0.81 -2.73 2.22
C GLY A 71 -1.87 -3.43 1.38
N ILE A 72 -1.47 -4.19 0.38
CA ILE A 72 -2.36 -4.90 -0.54
C ILE A 72 -2.50 -6.35 -0.06
N PRO A 73 -3.70 -6.82 0.31
CA PRO A 73 -3.89 -8.20 0.70
C PRO A 73 -3.44 -9.19 -0.39
N LEU A 74 -2.87 -10.32 0.02
CA LEU A 74 -2.39 -11.35 -0.90
C LEU A 74 -3.50 -11.90 -1.82
N LYS A 75 -4.75 -11.87 -1.36
CA LYS A 75 -5.92 -12.33 -2.13
C LYS A 75 -6.53 -11.25 -3.03
N SER A 76 -5.94 -10.05 -3.08
CA SER A 76 -6.42 -8.96 -3.94
C SER A 76 -6.31 -9.35 -5.40
N GLN A 77 -7.34 -8.99 -6.18
CA GLN A 77 -7.29 -9.19 -7.62
C GLN A 77 -6.43 -8.09 -8.28
N PRO A 78 -5.67 -8.40 -9.33
CA PRO A 78 -5.04 -7.40 -10.16
C PRO A 78 -6.08 -6.48 -10.82
N GLY A 79 -5.68 -5.22 -11.08
CA GLY A 79 -6.55 -4.23 -11.70
C GLY A 79 -6.62 -2.92 -10.92
N PRO A 80 -7.60 -2.04 -11.22
CA PRO A 80 -7.76 -0.76 -10.56
C PRO A 80 -8.29 -0.93 -9.14
N HIS A 81 -7.63 -0.28 -8.20
CA HIS A 81 -8.03 -0.16 -6.79
C HIS A 81 -8.12 1.30 -6.40
N GLN A 82 -8.80 1.60 -5.29
CA GLN A 82 -9.06 2.95 -4.84
C GLN A 82 -8.88 3.09 -3.33
N VAL A 83 -8.37 4.23 -2.92
CA VAL A 83 -8.42 4.69 -1.53
C VAL A 83 -9.36 5.89 -1.42
N THR A 84 -10.00 6.06 -0.27
CA THR A 84 -10.85 7.21 0.02
C THR A 84 -10.24 8.04 1.14
N THR A 85 -10.33 9.35 1.02
CA THR A 85 -9.89 10.30 2.03
C THR A 85 -11.08 10.85 2.82
N ASN A 86 -10.85 11.37 4.01
CA ASN A 86 -11.90 11.94 4.85
C ASN A 86 -12.56 13.21 4.27
N ASP A 87 -11.93 13.84 3.28
CA ASP A 87 -12.50 14.97 2.52
C ASP A 87 -13.31 14.53 1.29
N GLY A 88 -13.55 13.22 1.14
CA GLY A 88 -14.38 12.64 0.09
C GLY A 88 -13.67 12.40 -1.24
N ARG A 89 -12.36 12.67 -1.35
CA ARG A 89 -11.60 12.35 -2.57
C ARG A 89 -11.39 10.84 -2.68
N THR A 90 -11.44 10.36 -3.92
CA THR A 90 -11.09 8.98 -4.27
C THR A 90 -9.84 9.03 -5.16
N LEU A 91 -8.81 8.29 -4.77
CA LEU A 91 -7.55 8.20 -5.50
C LEU A 91 -7.32 6.76 -5.96
N SER A 92 -7.06 6.59 -7.24
CA SER A 92 -6.89 5.26 -7.85
C SER A 92 -5.42 4.87 -7.95
N PHE A 93 -5.15 3.57 -7.82
CA PHE A 93 -3.87 2.94 -8.14
C PHE A 93 -4.12 1.60 -8.81
N THR A 94 -3.13 1.07 -9.52
CA THR A 94 -3.27 -0.21 -10.22
C THR A 94 -2.46 -1.29 -9.52
N VAL A 95 -3.11 -2.41 -9.21
CA VAL A 95 -2.46 -3.62 -8.70
C VAL A 95 -2.05 -4.48 -9.88
N GLY A 96 -0.77 -4.73 -10.02
CA GLY A 96 -0.20 -5.58 -11.07
C GLY A 96 -0.35 -7.07 -10.78
N ASN A 97 -0.06 -7.88 -11.77
CA ASN A 97 0.02 -9.33 -11.61
C ASN A 97 1.31 -9.72 -10.88
N LYS A 98 1.19 -10.70 -9.99
CA LYS A 98 2.33 -11.35 -9.34
C LYS A 98 2.09 -12.85 -9.27
N HIS A 99 3.00 -13.60 -9.86
CA HIS A 99 3.05 -15.06 -9.69
C HIS A 99 3.97 -15.39 -8.51
N TYR A 100 3.44 -16.10 -7.52
CA TYR A 100 4.19 -16.57 -6.37
C TYR A 100 4.60 -18.02 -6.57
N ARG A 101 5.85 -18.33 -6.25
CA ARG A 101 6.35 -19.71 -6.27
C ARG A 101 5.65 -20.51 -5.18
N GLU A 102 5.07 -21.63 -5.54
CA GLU A 102 4.46 -22.58 -4.61
C GLU A 102 5.49 -23.60 -4.12
N GLN A 103 5.39 -23.92 -2.83
CA GLN A 103 6.18 -24.97 -2.21
C GLN A 103 5.27 -25.91 -1.44
N HIS A 104 5.31 -27.20 -1.80
CA HIS A 104 4.56 -28.25 -1.11
C HIS A 104 5.45 -28.91 -0.07
N ILE A 105 5.10 -28.76 1.20
CA ILE A 105 5.85 -29.33 2.33
C ILE A 105 5.07 -30.52 2.89
N LYS A 106 5.76 -31.68 2.97
CA LYS A 106 5.21 -32.86 3.66
C LYS A 106 5.66 -32.85 5.11
N LEU A 107 4.73 -32.80 6.04
CA LEU A 107 5.01 -32.84 7.47
C LEU A 107 4.96 -34.29 7.97
N LYS A 108 5.94 -34.67 8.80
CA LYS A 108 5.96 -35.98 9.46
C LYS A 108 4.91 -36.08 10.56
N ASN A 109 4.67 -34.97 11.28
CA ASN A 109 3.67 -34.90 12.35
C ASN A 109 2.38 -34.27 11.80
N THR A 110 1.37 -35.08 11.56
CA THR A 110 0.06 -34.65 11.05
C THR A 110 -0.74 -33.78 12.03
N ARG A 111 -0.42 -33.85 13.36
CA ARG A 111 -1.05 -32.98 14.37
C ARG A 111 -0.81 -31.51 14.10
N GLN A 112 0.26 -31.13 13.38
CA GLN A 112 0.54 -29.74 12.98
C GLN A 112 -0.44 -29.22 11.89
N VAL A 113 -1.08 -30.14 11.16
CA VAL A 113 -2.06 -29.80 10.11
C VAL A 113 -3.48 -30.10 10.59
N ASN A 114 -3.64 -31.21 11.30
CA ASN A 114 -4.91 -31.65 11.87
C ASN A 114 -4.79 -31.68 13.41
N PRO A 115 -4.99 -30.53 14.09
CA PRO A 115 -4.88 -30.43 15.53
C PRO A 115 -5.90 -31.32 16.25
N LEU A 116 -5.53 -31.83 17.42
CA LEU A 116 -6.45 -32.53 18.29
C LEU A 116 -7.47 -31.58 18.92
N ALA A 117 -8.59 -32.11 19.41
CA ALA A 117 -9.64 -31.30 20.06
C ALA A 117 -9.09 -30.49 21.25
N GLU A 118 -8.14 -31.04 22.00
CA GLU A 118 -7.47 -30.35 23.11
C GLU A 118 -6.62 -29.11 22.65
N ASP A 119 -6.04 -29.18 21.44
CA ASP A 119 -5.27 -28.08 20.87
C ASP A 119 -6.19 -26.94 20.41
N MET A 120 -7.41 -27.29 19.97
CA MET A 120 -8.34 -26.31 19.37
C MET A 120 -8.76 -25.22 20.35
N ALA A 121 -8.93 -25.53 21.64
CA ALA A 121 -9.28 -24.53 22.64
C ALA A 121 -8.18 -23.46 22.77
N ARG A 122 -6.91 -23.87 22.75
CA ARG A 122 -5.77 -22.95 22.78
C ARG A 122 -5.65 -22.18 21.48
N ILE A 123 -5.74 -22.85 20.33
CA ILE A 123 -5.65 -22.22 19.00
C ILE A 123 -6.72 -21.14 18.83
N ASN A 124 -7.98 -21.42 19.21
CA ASN A 124 -9.07 -20.46 19.09
C ASN A 124 -8.85 -19.23 19.97
N ARG A 125 -8.35 -19.40 21.19
CA ARG A 125 -8.03 -18.28 22.08
C ARG A 125 -6.90 -17.42 21.50
N GLU A 126 -5.80 -18.04 21.09
CA GLU A 126 -4.66 -17.34 20.48
C GLU A 126 -5.05 -16.63 19.18
N LEU A 127 -5.91 -17.25 18.35
CA LEU A 127 -6.43 -16.63 17.13
C LEU A 127 -7.30 -15.40 17.43
N ALA A 128 -8.11 -15.44 18.48
CA ALA A 128 -8.91 -14.30 18.89
C ALA A 128 -8.02 -13.13 19.35
N GLU A 129 -6.98 -13.38 20.14
CA GLU A 129 -6.00 -12.39 20.59
C GLU A 129 -5.24 -11.79 19.39
N GLN A 130 -4.77 -12.61 18.46
CA GLN A 130 -4.09 -12.16 17.24
C GLN A 130 -5.02 -11.29 16.37
N THR A 131 -6.27 -11.72 16.20
CA THR A 131 -7.26 -10.98 15.43
C THR A 131 -7.48 -9.58 16.01
N LEU A 132 -7.61 -9.47 17.34
CA LEU A 132 -7.75 -8.19 18.02
C LEU A 132 -6.51 -7.31 17.83
N ALA A 133 -5.31 -7.88 17.95
CA ALA A 133 -4.06 -7.15 17.72
C ALA A 133 -3.96 -6.59 16.29
N TYR A 134 -4.29 -7.41 15.28
CA TYR A 134 -4.29 -6.97 13.88
C TYR A 134 -5.37 -5.94 13.51
N GLN A 135 -6.44 -5.87 14.30
CA GLN A 135 -7.47 -4.83 14.12
C GLN A 135 -7.08 -3.50 14.77
N THR A 136 -6.06 -3.51 15.63
CA THR A 136 -5.60 -2.29 16.29
C THR A 136 -4.75 -1.46 15.35
N PHE A 137 -5.16 -0.21 15.12
CA PHE A 137 -4.40 0.76 14.34
C PHE A 137 -3.81 1.82 15.27
N SER A 138 -2.49 1.90 15.33
CA SER A 138 -1.81 2.94 16.10
C SER A 138 -1.79 4.27 15.33
N PRO A 139 -2.24 5.38 15.94
CA PRO A 139 -2.12 6.70 15.33
C PRO A 139 -0.70 7.26 15.37
N THR A 140 0.22 6.60 16.08
CA THR A 140 1.60 7.05 16.23
C THR A 140 2.37 6.84 14.94
N GLN A 141 3.07 7.87 14.49
CA GLN A 141 3.95 7.76 13.33
C GLN A 141 5.11 6.79 13.64
N PRO A 142 5.46 5.89 12.72
CA PRO A 142 6.62 5.04 12.89
C PRO A 142 7.92 5.85 12.88
N SER A 143 8.94 5.37 13.59
CA SER A 143 10.26 6.02 13.65
C SER A 143 10.97 6.04 12.29
N ASN A 144 10.69 5.06 11.45
CA ASN A 144 11.16 5.00 10.06
C ASN A 144 10.21 4.14 9.22
N LEU A 145 10.40 4.16 7.91
CA LEU A 145 9.63 3.40 6.93
C LEU A 145 10.48 2.33 6.22
N LEU A 146 11.62 2.02 6.76
CA LEU A 146 12.48 0.96 6.23
C LEU A 146 12.02 -0.37 6.83
N PHE A 147 11.47 -1.22 5.96
CA PHE A 147 11.06 -2.57 6.33
C PHE A 147 12.17 -3.54 5.98
N ASP A 148 12.57 -4.33 6.96
CA ASP A 148 13.55 -5.39 6.76
C ASP A 148 12.89 -6.76 6.97
N LYS A 149 13.57 -7.82 6.54
CA LYS A 149 13.09 -9.18 6.76
C LYS A 149 13.13 -9.49 8.27
N PRO A 150 12.07 -10.05 8.83
CA PRO A 150 12.04 -10.39 10.26
C PRO A 150 12.97 -11.57 10.62
N VAL A 151 13.39 -12.35 9.62
CA VAL A 151 14.32 -13.48 9.75
C VAL A 151 15.28 -13.50 8.56
N GLN A 152 16.51 -13.92 8.79
CA GLN A 152 17.52 -14.12 7.76
C GLN A 152 17.38 -15.47 7.07
#